data_cae271c51c9c4e111b5539ca9e636664
#
_entry.id   cae271c51c9c4e111b5539ca9e636664
#
_cell.length_a   1.000
_cell.length_b   1.000
_cell.length_c   1.000
_cell.angle_alpha   90.00
_cell.angle_beta   90.00
_cell.angle_gamma   90.00
#
_symmetry.space_group_name_H-M   'P 1'
#
loop_
_entity.id
_entity.type
_entity.pdbx_description
1 polymer ?
#
loop_
_entity_poly.entity_id
_entity_poly.type
_entity_poly.pdbx_seq_one_letter_code
_entity_poly.pdbx_strand_id
1 'polypeptide(L)'
;MKGESDFIDALRNRVNRDRGTGRQGETEITPSARLPVTVSASLIAGIGDDAAVFRSTAGKETVITADLLVEDIDFRRTTTPPYLLGHKALAVSLSDIAAMGARPLWSMISIGVPEDVWQTEFVERLYDGVLDLANRYGVQLIGGDTSRTNDNIVIDSIVTGEATAGMSVLRTGASAGDQIFVTGSLGAGAAGLRLIERGAHLAEQNLGDEDSQKLDHILLRQLRPEPRVGWGIVLGEERLATSMIDLSDGLSSDLNHLCTASGVGALIDSALLPIDERVTELCGRRALDPLQLALHGGEDFELLFTVKPADVPRLPRRVDGVGIKCIGTIQSTSEGVKISEGPRTWELKPGGWKHF
;
A
#
# COMPACT_ATOMS: atom_id res chain seq x y z
N MET A 1 -10.19 0.64 33.53
CA MET A 1 -10.72 0.73 32.17
C MET A 1 -10.83 2.19 31.81
N LYS A 2 -10.16 2.62 30.75
CA LYS A 2 -10.22 4.02 30.30
C LYS A 2 -11.52 4.21 29.51
N GLY A 3 -12.24 5.29 29.79
CA GLY A 3 -13.36 5.70 28.96
C GLY A 3 -12.89 6.17 27.58
N GLU A 4 -13.81 6.31 26.62
CA GLU A 4 -13.52 6.83 25.28
C GLU A 4 -12.79 8.18 25.33
N SER A 5 -13.26 9.12 26.17
CA SER A 5 -12.61 10.43 26.39
C SER A 5 -11.15 10.30 26.85
N ASP A 6 -10.86 9.35 27.78
CA ASP A 6 -9.48 9.11 28.25
C ASP A 6 -8.58 8.58 27.14
N PHE A 7 -9.15 7.73 26.26
CA PHE A 7 -8.42 7.21 25.09
C PHE A 7 -8.11 8.31 24.08
N ILE A 8 -9.10 9.15 23.72
CA ILE A 8 -8.93 10.27 22.79
C ILE A 8 -7.88 11.26 23.32
N ASP A 9 -7.91 11.58 24.63
CA ASP A 9 -6.93 12.46 25.27
C ASP A 9 -5.52 11.86 25.26
N ALA A 10 -5.40 10.55 25.50
CA ALA A 10 -4.12 9.85 25.41
C ALA A 10 -3.58 9.86 23.97
N LEU A 11 -4.41 9.59 22.98
CA LEU A 11 -4.06 9.61 21.55
C LEU A 11 -3.64 11.02 21.11
N ARG A 12 -4.41 12.06 21.46
CA ARG A 12 -4.07 13.46 21.20
C ARG A 12 -2.72 13.84 21.80
N ASN A 13 -2.44 13.43 23.05
CA ASN A 13 -1.18 13.71 23.71
C ASN A 13 0.00 12.98 23.06
N ARG A 14 -0.20 11.80 22.48
CA ARG A 14 0.83 11.08 21.70
C ARG A 14 1.14 11.81 20.41
N VAL A 15 0.12 12.11 19.61
CA VAL A 15 0.26 12.86 18.33
C VAL A 15 0.95 14.21 18.54
N ASN A 16 0.61 14.94 19.63
CA ASN A 16 1.23 16.24 19.92
C ASN A 16 2.67 16.13 20.46
N ARG A 17 3.03 15.07 21.17
CA ARG A 17 4.43 14.81 21.59
C ARG A 17 5.35 14.59 20.40
N ASP A 18 4.91 13.83 19.43
CA ASP A 18 5.66 13.55 18.20
C ASP A 18 5.88 14.82 17.38
N ARG A 19 4.98 15.81 17.47
CA ARG A 19 5.18 17.16 16.90
C ARG A 19 6.29 17.96 17.60
N GLY A 20 6.47 17.79 18.93
CA GLY A 20 7.44 18.54 19.75
C GLY A 20 8.85 17.98 19.68
N THR A 21 9.04 16.74 19.32
CA THR A 21 10.34 16.06 19.21
C THR A 21 10.92 16.12 17.80
N GLY A 22 10.77 17.26 17.13
CA GLY A 22 11.52 17.56 15.93
C GLY A 22 13.03 17.42 16.19
N ARG A 23 13.54 16.23 16.03
CA ARG A 23 14.94 15.82 15.91
C ARG A 23 15.98 16.49 16.81
N GLN A 24 16.33 15.82 17.89
CA GLN A 24 17.71 15.66 18.33
C GLN A 24 17.98 14.17 18.57
N GLY A 25 18.70 13.55 17.67
CA GLY A 25 19.09 12.14 17.74
C GLY A 25 19.66 11.69 16.40
N GLU A 26 20.88 12.15 16.07
CA GLU A 26 21.67 11.65 14.95
C GLU A 26 22.10 10.23 15.27
N THR A 27 21.56 9.26 14.51
CA THR A 27 22.29 8.04 14.17
C THR A 27 22.53 8.09 12.66
N GLU A 28 23.80 8.10 12.29
CA GLU A 28 24.28 8.08 10.91
C GLU A 28 23.67 6.88 10.16
N ILE A 29 22.66 7.17 9.35
CA ILE A 29 22.24 6.34 8.25
C ILE A 29 22.68 7.08 6.99
N THR A 30 23.55 6.45 6.20
CA THR A 30 24.04 6.90 4.88
C THR A 30 22.96 7.63 4.09
N PRO A 31 23.27 8.75 3.42
CA PRO A 31 22.26 9.61 2.80
C PRO A 31 21.70 8.96 1.54
N SER A 32 20.59 8.26 1.66
CA SER A 32 19.57 8.24 0.62
C SER A 32 19.02 9.67 0.57
N ALA A 33 18.96 10.27 -0.61
CA ALA A 33 18.54 11.65 -0.79
C ALA A 33 17.12 11.87 -0.21
N ARG A 34 17.07 12.27 1.06
CA ARG A 34 15.82 12.74 1.67
C ARG A 34 15.48 14.06 1.01
N LEU A 35 14.45 14.06 0.16
CA LEU A 35 13.83 15.30 -0.28
C LEU A 35 13.44 16.09 0.98
N PRO A 36 13.76 17.40 1.06
CA PRO A 36 13.38 18.21 2.22
C PRO A 36 11.86 18.19 2.33
N VAL A 37 11.33 17.73 3.46
CA VAL A 37 9.91 17.83 3.79
C VAL A 37 9.62 19.31 4.09
N THR A 38 9.38 20.07 3.06
CA THR A 38 8.72 21.36 3.18
C THR A 38 7.24 21.08 3.37
N VAL A 39 6.77 21.04 4.60
CA VAL A 39 5.33 20.98 4.91
C VAL A 39 4.74 22.30 4.42
N SER A 40 4.17 22.29 3.22
CA SER A 40 3.60 23.47 2.60
C SER A 40 2.14 23.73 3.01
N ALA A 41 1.46 22.69 3.51
CA ALA A 41 0.14 22.79 4.10
C ALA A 41 0.25 22.85 5.63
N SER A 42 -0.59 23.68 6.29
CA SER A 42 -0.56 23.81 7.73
C SER A 42 -1.87 23.35 8.36
N LEU A 43 -1.78 22.39 9.29
CA LEU A 43 -2.88 22.03 10.16
C LEU A 43 -3.14 23.17 11.15
N ILE A 44 -4.39 23.64 11.23
CA ILE A 44 -4.85 24.69 12.12
C ILE A 44 -5.50 24.08 13.36
N ALA A 45 -6.41 23.12 13.16
CA ALA A 45 -7.06 22.34 14.21
C ALA A 45 -7.09 20.85 13.84
N GLY A 46 -7.04 19.96 14.81
CA GLY A 46 -7.06 18.50 14.59
C GLY A 46 -7.78 17.78 15.73
N ILE A 47 -7.25 16.65 16.19
CA ILE A 47 -7.86 15.83 17.25
C ILE A 47 -8.18 16.68 18.49
N GLY A 48 -9.44 16.66 18.92
CA GLY A 48 -9.95 17.40 20.08
C GLY A 48 -10.83 18.60 19.73
N ASP A 49 -11.09 18.83 18.45
CA ASP A 49 -12.08 19.77 17.94
C ASP A 49 -13.13 19.00 17.14
N ASP A 50 -14.27 19.63 16.80
CA ASP A 50 -15.37 18.99 16.06
C ASP A 50 -14.98 18.56 14.65
N ALA A 51 -13.95 19.23 14.06
CA ALA A 51 -13.42 18.91 12.73
C ALA A 51 -11.94 19.31 12.60
N ALA A 52 -11.25 18.64 11.68
CA ALA A 52 -9.90 19.07 11.30
C ALA A 52 -9.97 20.26 10.34
N VAL A 53 -9.14 21.28 10.60
CA VAL A 53 -9.00 22.47 9.76
C VAL A 53 -7.58 22.60 9.26
N PHE A 54 -7.40 22.73 7.96
CA PHE A 54 -6.09 22.90 7.35
C PHE A 54 -6.10 23.92 6.23
N ARG A 55 -4.94 24.49 5.94
CA ARG A 55 -4.75 25.41 4.83
C ARG A 55 -4.17 24.64 3.64
N SER A 56 -4.86 24.69 2.51
CA SER A 56 -4.37 24.13 1.25
C SER A 56 -3.15 24.91 0.73
N THR A 57 -2.24 24.23 0.08
CA THR A 57 -1.07 24.83 -0.56
C THR A 57 -1.43 25.39 -1.92
N ALA A 58 -1.03 26.63 -2.18
CA ALA A 58 -1.21 27.23 -3.51
C ALA A 58 -0.41 26.45 -4.58
N GLY A 59 -1.06 26.18 -5.72
CA GLY A 59 -0.43 25.45 -6.83
C GLY A 59 -0.34 23.93 -6.63
N LYS A 60 -1.05 23.39 -5.65
CA LYS A 60 -1.19 21.95 -5.41
C LYS A 60 -2.63 21.48 -5.62
N GLU A 61 -2.75 20.22 -6.01
CA GLU A 61 -3.99 19.45 -6.02
C GLU A 61 -4.06 18.60 -4.74
N THR A 62 -5.23 18.52 -4.14
CA THR A 62 -5.48 17.62 -3.02
C THR A 62 -5.94 16.27 -3.55
N VAL A 63 -5.25 15.21 -3.15
CA VAL A 63 -5.64 13.83 -3.37
C VAL A 63 -6.25 13.29 -2.09
N ILE A 64 -7.35 12.56 -2.18
CA ILE A 64 -8.03 11.95 -1.04
C ILE A 64 -8.48 10.55 -1.40
N THR A 65 -8.28 9.62 -0.48
CA THR A 65 -8.79 8.24 -0.56
C THR A 65 -9.42 7.82 0.75
N ALA A 66 -10.23 6.76 0.70
CA ALA A 66 -10.82 6.11 1.85
C ALA A 66 -10.87 4.59 1.63
N ASP A 67 -10.41 3.83 2.62
CA ASP A 67 -10.38 2.37 2.61
C ASP A 67 -11.05 1.82 3.85
N LEU A 68 -11.98 0.88 3.63
CA LEU A 68 -12.71 0.20 4.67
C LEU A 68 -12.19 -1.22 4.85
N LEU A 69 -11.74 -1.55 6.05
CA LEU A 69 -11.35 -2.91 6.45
C LEU A 69 -12.42 -3.50 7.39
N VAL A 70 -12.95 -4.63 7.02
CA VAL A 70 -14.01 -5.34 7.79
C VAL A 70 -13.47 -6.68 8.26
N GLU A 71 -13.61 -6.97 9.55
CA GLU A 71 -13.22 -8.26 10.11
C GLU A 71 -13.98 -9.41 9.44
N ASP A 72 -13.30 -10.52 9.23
CA ASP A 72 -13.71 -11.73 8.50
C ASP A 72 -13.86 -11.57 6.98
N ILE A 73 -13.67 -10.36 6.45
CA ILE A 73 -13.58 -10.07 5.01
C ILE A 73 -12.12 -9.74 4.64
N ASP A 74 -11.56 -8.67 5.21
CA ASP A 74 -10.25 -8.14 4.85
C ASP A 74 -9.14 -8.57 5.82
N PHE A 75 -9.52 -8.97 7.02
CA PHE A 75 -8.62 -9.50 8.05
C PHE A 75 -9.35 -10.37 9.06
N ARG A 76 -8.61 -11.13 9.87
CA ARG A 76 -9.14 -11.85 11.04
C ARG A 76 -8.32 -11.50 12.27
N ARG A 77 -8.96 -11.03 13.36
CA ARG A 77 -8.26 -10.69 14.62
C ARG A 77 -7.53 -11.88 15.23
N THR A 78 -7.93 -13.13 14.92
CA THR A 78 -7.27 -14.34 15.40
C THR A 78 -5.92 -14.61 14.73
N THR A 79 -5.67 -14.04 13.56
CA THR A 79 -4.44 -14.26 12.77
C THR A 79 -3.67 -12.97 12.50
N THR A 80 -4.27 -11.81 12.77
CA THR A 80 -3.66 -10.50 12.53
C THR A 80 -3.43 -9.78 13.86
N PRO A 81 -2.19 -9.71 14.35
CA PRO A 81 -1.86 -8.93 15.53
C PRO A 81 -2.31 -7.46 15.41
N PRO A 82 -2.84 -6.83 16.46
CA PRO A 82 -3.43 -5.50 16.37
C PRO A 82 -2.43 -4.42 15.89
N TYR A 83 -1.17 -4.49 16.26
CA TYR A 83 -0.12 -3.60 15.75
C TYR A 83 0.03 -3.71 14.21
N LEU A 84 0.05 -4.94 13.67
CA LEU A 84 0.17 -5.17 12.23
C LEU A 84 -1.12 -4.77 11.50
N LEU A 85 -2.28 -4.94 12.15
CA LEU A 85 -3.55 -4.48 11.61
C LEU A 85 -3.60 -2.95 11.49
N GLY A 86 -3.14 -2.23 12.51
CA GLY A 86 -3.03 -0.76 12.45
C GLY A 86 -2.09 -0.28 11.35
N HIS A 87 -0.93 -0.95 11.19
CA HIS A 87 -0.03 -0.69 10.07
C HIS A 87 -0.74 -0.90 8.72
N LYS A 88 -1.39 -2.07 8.52
CA LYS A 88 -2.09 -2.42 7.29
C LYS A 88 -3.20 -1.41 6.99
N ALA A 89 -4.01 -1.03 7.98
CA ALA A 89 -5.10 -0.08 7.81
C ALA A 89 -4.66 1.28 7.25
N LEU A 90 -3.50 1.78 7.65
CA LEU A 90 -2.95 3.00 7.07
C LEU A 90 -2.22 2.74 5.73
N ALA A 91 -1.55 1.58 5.60
CA ALA A 91 -0.73 1.26 4.44
C ALA A 91 -1.55 1.14 3.15
N VAL A 92 -2.78 0.59 3.22
CA VAL A 92 -3.66 0.46 2.05
C VAL A 92 -4.01 1.82 1.46
N SER A 93 -4.41 2.79 2.29
CA SER A 93 -4.70 4.16 1.84
C SER A 93 -3.44 4.91 1.38
N LEU A 94 -2.28 4.65 2.01
CA LEU A 94 -1.01 5.22 1.53
C LEU A 94 -0.60 4.67 0.15
N SER A 95 -1.01 3.45 -0.18
CA SER A 95 -0.80 2.85 -1.49
C SER A 95 -1.56 3.60 -2.58
N ASP A 96 -2.82 3.96 -2.32
CA ASP A 96 -3.61 4.80 -3.23
C ASP A 96 -2.99 6.18 -3.46
N ILE A 97 -2.54 6.83 -2.38
CA ILE A 97 -1.86 8.13 -2.49
C ILE A 97 -0.58 7.99 -3.34
N ALA A 98 0.17 6.90 -3.16
CA ALA A 98 1.34 6.60 -3.97
C ALA A 98 0.97 6.38 -5.44
N ALA A 99 -0.11 5.63 -5.72
CA ALA A 99 -0.62 5.37 -7.07
C ALA A 99 -1.04 6.66 -7.82
N MET A 100 -1.41 7.70 -7.07
CA MET A 100 -1.72 9.01 -7.62
C MET A 100 -0.48 9.93 -7.80
N GLY A 101 0.73 9.44 -7.50
CA GLY A 101 1.95 10.26 -7.58
C GLY A 101 2.01 11.37 -6.55
N ALA A 102 1.24 11.27 -5.47
CA ALA A 102 1.05 12.31 -4.47
C ALA A 102 1.89 12.05 -3.21
N ARG A 103 2.16 13.13 -2.47
CA ARG A 103 2.79 13.09 -1.15
C ARG A 103 1.69 13.03 -0.09
N PRO A 104 1.63 11.99 0.75
CA PRO A 104 0.66 11.92 1.83
C PRO A 104 0.94 13.01 2.89
N LEU A 105 -0.12 13.53 3.50
CA LEU A 105 -0.04 14.61 4.49
C LEU A 105 -0.76 14.27 5.79
N TRP A 106 -2.03 13.88 5.71
CA TRP A 106 -2.89 13.67 6.88
C TRP A 106 -3.70 12.40 6.75
N SER A 107 -3.98 11.80 7.90
CA SER A 107 -4.88 10.65 8.02
C SER A 107 -5.97 10.91 9.07
N MET A 108 -7.12 10.28 8.86
CA MET A 108 -8.18 10.09 9.84
C MET A 108 -8.48 8.59 9.92
N ILE A 109 -8.67 8.07 11.12
CA ILE A 109 -8.99 6.66 11.34
C ILE A 109 -10.27 6.57 12.16
N SER A 110 -11.34 6.05 11.55
CA SER A 110 -12.56 5.73 12.25
C SER A 110 -12.60 4.23 12.56
N ILE A 111 -13.00 3.86 13.77
CA ILE A 111 -12.98 2.48 14.22
C ILE A 111 -14.27 2.10 14.92
N GLY A 112 -14.88 1.01 14.45
CA GLY A 112 -15.98 0.32 15.16
C GLY A 112 -15.42 -0.93 15.81
N VAL A 113 -15.62 -1.10 17.13
CA VAL A 113 -15.10 -2.25 17.88
C VAL A 113 -16.13 -2.84 18.83
N PRO A 114 -16.16 -4.18 19.02
CA PRO A 114 -16.95 -4.82 20.06
C PRO A 114 -16.46 -4.41 21.45
N GLU A 115 -17.38 -4.43 22.43
CA GLU A 115 -17.06 -4.02 23.79
C GLU A 115 -15.98 -4.86 24.47
N ASP A 116 -15.98 -6.16 24.22
CA ASP A 116 -14.96 -7.08 24.75
C ASP A 116 -13.56 -6.77 24.21
N VAL A 117 -13.44 -6.36 22.96
CA VAL A 117 -12.19 -5.92 22.34
C VAL A 117 -11.72 -4.58 22.90
N TRP A 118 -12.67 -3.63 23.08
CA TRP A 118 -12.39 -2.32 23.69
C TRP A 118 -11.80 -2.41 25.09
N GLN A 119 -12.17 -3.44 25.84
CA GLN A 119 -11.71 -3.70 27.21
C GLN A 119 -10.27 -4.22 27.30
N THR A 120 -9.66 -4.52 26.15
CA THR A 120 -8.27 -5.03 26.05
C THR A 120 -7.30 -3.94 25.60
N GLU A 121 -6.02 -4.28 25.41
CA GLU A 121 -5.02 -3.41 24.81
C GLU A 121 -5.10 -3.38 23.26
N PHE A 122 -6.09 -4.02 22.66
CA PHE A 122 -6.17 -4.20 21.20
C PHE A 122 -6.14 -2.85 20.47
N VAL A 123 -7.00 -1.92 20.87
CA VAL A 123 -7.14 -0.62 20.21
C VAL A 123 -5.87 0.22 20.41
N GLU A 124 -5.27 0.20 21.60
CA GLU A 124 -4.01 0.91 21.86
C GLU A 124 -2.89 0.39 20.95
N ARG A 125 -2.76 -0.94 20.85
CA ARG A 125 -1.77 -1.60 19.98
C ARG A 125 -2.02 -1.34 18.50
N LEU A 126 -3.28 -1.27 18.08
CA LEU A 126 -3.63 -0.93 16.70
C LEU A 126 -3.13 0.49 16.37
N TYR A 127 -3.40 1.46 17.23
CA TYR A 127 -2.92 2.82 17.02
C TYR A 127 -1.39 2.95 17.14
N ASP A 128 -0.70 2.06 17.86
CA ASP A 128 0.77 1.99 17.80
C ASP A 128 1.24 1.73 16.37
N GLY A 129 0.62 0.75 15.69
CA GLY A 129 0.95 0.42 14.30
C GLY A 129 0.63 1.54 13.31
N VAL A 130 -0.53 2.21 13.48
CA VAL A 130 -0.91 3.38 12.69
C VAL A 130 0.12 4.49 12.83
N LEU A 131 0.47 4.86 14.08
CA LEU A 131 1.35 5.99 14.36
C LEU A 131 2.80 5.73 13.91
N ASP A 132 3.30 4.52 14.07
CA ASP A 132 4.64 4.17 13.59
C ASP A 132 4.76 4.29 12.08
N LEU A 133 3.75 3.83 11.32
CA LEU A 133 3.74 3.98 9.87
C LEU A 133 3.54 5.45 9.47
N ALA A 134 2.62 6.17 10.12
CA ALA A 134 2.37 7.58 9.88
C ALA A 134 3.65 8.41 10.08
N ASN A 135 4.38 8.18 11.16
CA ASN A 135 5.66 8.86 11.44
C ASN A 135 6.72 8.56 10.37
N ARG A 136 6.78 7.32 9.86
CA ARG A 136 7.74 6.93 8.81
C ARG A 136 7.55 7.74 7.54
N TYR A 137 6.30 7.99 7.14
CA TYR A 137 5.95 8.73 5.94
C TYR A 137 5.67 10.22 6.17
N GLY A 138 5.80 10.71 7.41
CA GLY A 138 5.53 12.10 7.77
C GLY A 138 4.05 12.47 7.70
N VAL A 139 3.16 11.49 7.84
CA VAL A 139 1.71 11.65 7.86
C VAL A 139 1.27 12.01 9.29
N GLN A 140 0.34 12.95 9.42
CA GLN A 140 -0.24 13.29 10.72
C GLN A 140 -1.64 12.71 10.85
N LEU A 141 -1.89 12.00 11.95
CA LEU A 141 -3.23 11.64 12.35
C LEU A 141 -3.93 12.88 12.90
N ILE A 142 -5.01 13.34 12.23
CA ILE A 142 -5.68 14.62 12.53
C ILE A 142 -7.11 14.46 13.03
N GLY A 143 -7.66 13.25 12.98
CA GLY A 143 -9.04 12.97 13.39
C GLY A 143 -9.39 11.51 13.25
N GLY A 144 -10.66 11.24 13.39
CA GLY A 144 -11.28 9.92 13.30
C GLY A 144 -12.51 9.87 14.18
N ASP A 145 -13.08 8.70 14.27
CA ASP A 145 -14.25 8.42 15.10
C ASP A 145 -14.12 7.07 15.78
N THR A 146 -14.81 6.89 16.90
CA THR A 146 -14.83 5.62 17.63
C THR A 146 -16.26 5.25 17.98
N SER A 147 -16.69 4.05 17.58
CA SER A 147 -18.02 3.56 17.85
C SER A 147 -18.01 2.11 18.30
N ARG A 148 -19.09 1.69 18.96
CA ARG A 148 -19.27 0.29 19.33
C ARG A 148 -19.96 -0.47 18.20
N THR A 149 -19.43 -1.65 17.88
CA THR A 149 -20.10 -2.66 17.05
C THR A 149 -20.57 -3.83 17.91
N ASN A 150 -21.41 -4.70 17.35
CA ASN A 150 -21.88 -5.88 18.08
C ASN A 150 -20.82 -6.99 18.09
N ASP A 151 -20.26 -7.34 16.93
CA ASP A 151 -19.44 -8.54 16.76
C ASP A 151 -18.09 -8.26 16.07
N ASN A 152 -18.08 -7.55 14.95
CA ASN A 152 -16.91 -7.40 14.09
C ASN A 152 -16.24 -6.04 14.24
N ILE A 153 -14.92 -6.02 14.10
CA ILE A 153 -14.14 -4.79 13.99
C ILE A 153 -14.30 -4.23 12.58
N VAL A 154 -14.49 -2.92 12.49
CA VAL A 154 -14.52 -2.17 11.23
C VAL A 154 -13.53 -1.01 11.36
N ILE A 155 -12.68 -0.81 10.37
CA ILE A 155 -11.70 0.28 10.35
C ILE A 155 -11.86 1.03 9.02
N ASP A 156 -12.11 2.33 9.10
CA ASP A 156 -12.13 3.24 7.96
C ASP A 156 -10.89 4.15 8.03
N SER A 157 -10.04 4.07 7.01
CA SER A 157 -8.82 4.85 6.89
C SER A 157 -8.99 5.87 5.78
N ILE A 158 -8.98 7.15 6.13
CA ILE A 158 -9.02 8.25 5.18
C ILE A 158 -7.65 8.93 5.16
N VAL A 159 -7.04 9.03 3.99
CA VAL A 159 -5.76 9.69 3.81
C VAL A 159 -5.88 10.81 2.78
N THR A 160 -5.27 11.95 3.09
CA THR A 160 -5.12 13.04 2.13
C THR A 160 -3.65 13.25 1.80
N GLY A 161 -3.40 13.59 0.56
CA GLY A 161 -2.10 13.97 0.05
C GLY A 161 -2.16 15.17 -0.87
N GLU A 162 -1.02 15.60 -1.36
CA GLU A 162 -0.93 16.66 -2.35
C GLU A 162 0.02 16.29 -3.50
N ALA A 163 -0.37 16.68 -4.71
CA ALA A 163 0.48 16.69 -5.90
C ALA A 163 0.63 18.11 -6.42
N THR A 164 1.66 18.39 -7.21
CA THR A 164 1.72 19.67 -7.95
C THR A 164 0.56 19.71 -8.95
N ALA A 165 -0.09 20.85 -9.11
CA ALA A 165 -1.24 20.99 -9.99
C ALA A 165 -0.92 20.49 -11.42
N GLY A 166 -1.77 19.58 -11.94
CA GLY A 166 -1.59 18.90 -13.22
C GLY A 166 -0.50 17.81 -13.22
N MET A 167 -0.05 17.37 -12.03
CA MET A 167 0.96 16.33 -11.88
C MET A 167 0.44 15.04 -11.23
N SER A 168 -0.83 15.02 -10.81
CA SER A 168 -1.46 13.79 -10.32
C SER A 168 -1.45 12.74 -11.43
N VAL A 169 -0.90 11.56 -11.14
CA VAL A 169 -0.89 10.44 -12.07
C VAL A 169 -2.24 9.74 -11.99
N LEU A 170 -2.82 9.42 -13.14
CA LEU A 170 -4.12 8.78 -13.22
C LEU A 170 -3.99 7.36 -13.79
N ARG A 171 -5.05 6.57 -13.68
CA ARG A 171 -5.19 5.29 -14.41
C ARG A 171 -5.31 5.49 -15.93
N THR A 172 -5.74 6.68 -16.34
CA THR A 172 -5.80 7.09 -17.75
C THR A 172 -4.46 7.68 -18.20
N GLY A 173 -4.13 7.58 -19.50
CA GLY A 173 -2.96 8.23 -20.09
C GLY A 173 -1.96 7.28 -20.75
N ALA A 174 -2.06 5.97 -20.52
CA ALA A 174 -1.26 4.99 -21.22
C ALA A 174 -1.53 5.04 -22.74
N SER A 175 -0.49 4.86 -23.53
CA SER A 175 -0.54 4.87 -24.99
C SER A 175 0.17 3.65 -25.57
N ALA A 176 -0.30 3.15 -26.72
CA ALA A 176 0.36 2.04 -27.39
C ALA A 176 1.85 2.31 -27.62
N GLY A 177 2.70 1.35 -27.24
CA GLY A 177 4.15 1.47 -27.24
C GLY A 177 4.77 1.84 -25.89
N ASP A 178 4.00 2.32 -24.92
CA ASP A 178 4.49 2.55 -23.56
C ASP A 178 4.94 1.23 -22.93
N GLN A 179 6.02 1.26 -22.16
CA GLN A 179 6.50 0.10 -21.42
C GLN A 179 5.79 -0.01 -20.07
N ILE A 180 5.46 -1.25 -19.68
CA ILE A 180 4.77 -1.57 -18.43
C ILE A 180 5.79 -1.98 -17.39
N PHE A 181 5.75 -1.32 -16.24
CA PHE A 181 6.63 -1.61 -15.11
C PHE A 181 5.83 -1.96 -13.86
N VAL A 182 6.45 -2.75 -12.99
CA VAL A 182 6.01 -2.97 -11.61
C VAL A 182 7.15 -2.69 -10.64
N THR A 183 6.82 -2.19 -9.47
CA THR A 183 7.77 -2.07 -8.35
C THR A 183 7.91 -3.39 -7.61
N GLY A 184 9.01 -3.59 -6.90
CA GLY A 184 9.23 -4.70 -5.95
C GLY A 184 9.03 -6.09 -6.52
N SER A 185 8.18 -6.89 -5.86
CA SER A 185 7.88 -8.29 -6.21
C SER A 185 6.42 -8.62 -5.97
N LEU A 186 5.92 -9.60 -6.75
CA LEU A 186 4.51 -9.98 -6.81
C LEU A 186 4.24 -11.35 -6.18
N GLY A 187 3.01 -11.54 -5.73
CA GLY A 187 2.45 -12.81 -5.26
C GLY A 187 2.75 -13.11 -3.79
N ALA A 188 3.54 -12.28 -3.10
CA ALA A 188 3.90 -12.52 -1.71
C ALA A 188 2.76 -12.20 -0.74
N GLY A 189 1.95 -11.18 -1.01
CA GLY A 189 0.73 -10.89 -0.26
C GLY A 189 -0.23 -12.07 -0.25
N ALA A 190 -0.62 -12.53 -1.43
CA ALA A 190 -1.51 -13.68 -1.59
C ALA A 190 -0.91 -14.99 -1.05
N ALA A 191 0.41 -15.22 -1.22
CA ALA A 191 1.08 -16.38 -0.64
C ALA A 191 0.97 -16.36 0.88
N GLY A 192 1.20 -15.19 1.52
CA GLY A 192 1.05 -15.00 2.96
C GLY A 192 -0.35 -15.34 3.43
N LEU A 193 -1.38 -14.83 2.75
CA LEU A 193 -2.78 -15.15 3.05
C LEU A 193 -3.06 -16.65 2.99
N ARG A 194 -2.65 -17.32 1.90
CA ARG A 194 -2.86 -18.77 1.74
C ARG A 194 -2.14 -19.59 2.80
N LEU A 195 -0.97 -19.13 3.25
CA LEU A 195 -0.23 -19.82 4.32
C LEU A 195 -0.89 -19.61 5.69
N ILE A 196 -1.37 -18.39 5.98
CA ILE A 196 -2.15 -18.07 7.20
C ILE A 196 -3.44 -18.92 7.25
N GLU A 197 -4.18 -19.02 6.16
CA GLU A 197 -5.39 -19.86 6.06
C GLU A 197 -5.10 -21.34 6.31
N ARG A 198 -3.88 -21.81 6.07
CA ARG A 198 -3.41 -23.17 6.35
C ARG A 198 -2.78 -23.32 7.75
N GLY A 199 -2.91 -22.30 8.61
CA GLY A 199 -2.45 -22.32 10.00
C GLY A 199 -1.02 -21.83 10.22
N ALA A 200 -0.38 -21.21 9.22
CA ALA A 200 0.91 -20.57 9.45
C ALA A 200 0.73 -19.29 10.29
N HIS A 201 1.67 -19.02 11.17
CA HIS A 201 1.73 -17.86 12.04
C HIS A 201 3.16 -17.36 12.16
N LEU A 202 3.33 -16.09 12.51
CA LEU A 202 4.64 -15.50 12.77
C LEU A 202 5.32 -16.19 13.96
N ALA A 203 6.62 -16.39 13.86
CA ALA A 203 7.40 -16.95 14.97
C ALA A 203 7.40 -15.98 16.16
N GLU A 204 7.22 -16.51 17.37
CA GLU A 204 7.22 -15.71 18.61
C GLU A 204 8.57 -15.05 18.91
N GLN A 205 9.67 -15.56 18.36
CA GLN A 205 11.02 -15.00 18.47
C GLN A 205 11.80 -15.24 17.17
N ASN A 206 12.63 -14.27 16.77
CA ASN A 206 13.54 -14.32 15.60
C ASN A 206 14.67 -15.36 15.70
N LEU A 207 14.43 -16.50 16.30
CA LEU A 207 15.39 -17.59 16.52
C LEU A 207 15.16 -18.78 15.55
N GLY A 208 14.33 -18.57 14.51
CA GLY A 208 14.01 -19.59 13.52
C GLY A 208 15.17 -19.90 12.57
N ASP A 209 15.15 -21.12 12.03
CA ASP A 209 15.98 -21.51 10.91
C ASP A 209 15.66 -20.68 9.64
N GLU A 210 16.40 -20.89 8.56
CA GLU A 210 16.24 -20.16 7.29
C GLU A 210 14.81 -20.29 6.71
N ASP A 211 14.19 -21.47 6.84
CA ASP A 211 12.83 -21.71 6.36
C ASP A 211 11.79 -20.91 7.17
N SER A 212 11.99 -20.76 8.48
CA SER A 212 11.16 -19.90 9.34
C SER A 212 11.30 -18.42 8.99
N GLN A 213 12.49 -17.94 8.71
CA GLN A 213 12.72 -16.54 8.29
C GLN A 213 12.07 -16.25 6.93
N LYS A 214 12.13 -17.20 5.98
CA LYS A 214 11.45 -17.10 4.69
C LYS A 214 9.93 -17.06 4.87
N LEU A 215 9.40 -17.90 5.77
CA LEU A 215 7.98 -17.92 6.09
C LEU A 215 7.54 -16.59 6.69
N ASP A 216 8.21 -16.10 7.72
CA ASP A 216 7.89 -14.81 8.37
C ASP A 216 7.92 -13.66 7.36
N HIS A 217 8.90 -13.66 6.44
CA HIS A 217 8.95 -12.64 5.38
C HIS A 217 7.67 -12.65 4.53
N ILE A 218 7.20 -13.82 4.10
CA ILE A 218 5.98 -13.93 3.28
C ILE A 218 4.74 -13.56 4.09
N LEU A 219 4.62 -14.01 5.35
CA LEU A 219 3.50 -13.65 6.21
C LEU A 219 3.45 -12.13 6.45
N LEU A 220 4.60 -11.49 6.64
CA LEU A 220 4.69 -10.04 6.81
C LEU A 220 4.30 -9.26 5.55
N ARG A 221 4.50 -9.81 4.35
CA ARG A 221 4.00 -9.16 3.12
C ARG A 221 2.48 -9.02 3.13
N GLN A 222 1.76 -9.99 3.71
CA GLN A 222 0.31 -9.93 3.90
C GLN A 222 -0.11 -9.08 5.10
N LEU A 223 0.55 -9.27 6.23
CA LEU A 223 0.14 -8.66 7.50
C LEU A 223 0.64 -7.22 7.68
N ARG A 224 1.74 -6.87 7.00
CA ARG A 224 2.40 -5.57 7.09
C ARG A 224 2.87 -5.09 5.73
N PRO A 225 1.95 -4.79 4.80
CA PRO A 225 2.31 -4.29 3.48
C PRO A 225 3.07 -2.96 3.56
N GLU A 226 4.01 -2.75 2.64
CA GLU A 226 4.81 -1.53 2.58
C GLU A 226 4.40 -0.71 1.35
N PRO A 227 3.70 0.41 1.52
CA PRO A 227 3.23 1.25 0.41
C PRO A 227 4.41 1.92 -0.31
N ARG A 228 4.31 2.08 -1.62
CA ARG A 228 5.39 2.58 -2.48
C ARG A 228 5.39 4.11 -2.63
N VAL A 229 5.21 4.82 -1.53
CA VAL A 229 5.08 6.28 -1.49
C VAL A 229 6.27 6.99 -2.16
N GLY A 230 7.50 6.56 -1.88
CA GLY A 230 8.69 7.15 -2.51
C GLY A 230 8.70 7.00 -4.03
N TRP A 231 8.32 5.83 -4.54
CA TRP A 231 8.18 5.61 -5.98
C TRP A 231 7.06 6.46 -6.57
N GLY A 232 5.89 6.51 -5.94
CA GLY A 232 4.77 7.34 -6.39
C GLY A 232 5.19 8.79 -6.56
N ILE A 233 5.83 9.38 -5.55
CA ILE A 233 6.32 10.76 -5.59
C ILE A 233 7.29 10.98 -6.75
N VAL A 234 8.27 10.12 -6.94
CA VAL A 234 9.27 10.25 -8.02
C VAL A 234 8.59 10.17 -9.38
N LEU A 235 7.70 9.20 -9.58
CA LEU A 235 7.00 9.02 -10.86
C LEU A 235 6.11 10.20 -11.22
N GLY A 236 5.43 10.81 -10.21
CA GLY A 236 4.60 11.99 -10.39
C GLY A 236 5.42 13.26 -10.59
N GLU A 237 6.29 13.62 -9.64
CA GLU A 237 7.04 14.88 -9.67
C GLU A 237 7.96 14.99 -10.90
N GLU A 238 8.58 13.90 -11.34
CA GLU A 238 9.45 13.85 -12.53
C GLU A 238 8.69 13.62 -13.84
N ARG A 239 7.36 13.47 -13.80
CA ARG A 239 6.49 13.17 -14.97
C ARG A 239 6.95 11.96 -15.76
N LEU A 240 7.31 10.89 -15.07
CA LEU A 240 7.83 9.67 -15.70
C LEU A 240 6.71 8.71 -16.07
N ALA A 241 5.70 8.56 -15.19
CA ALA A 241 4.56 7.70 -15.46
C ALA A 241 3.55 8.37 -16.40
N THR A 242 3.08 7.63 -17.41
CA THR A 242 1.96 8.02 -18.28
C THR A 242 0.62 7.59 -17.68
N SER A 243 0.60 6.48 -16.95
CA SER A 243 -0.53 6.03 -16.13
C SER A 243 -0.01 5.19 -14.97
N MET A 244 -0.80 5.06 -13.91
CA MET A 244 -0.41 4.31 -12.71
C MET A 244 -1.63 3.81 -11.94
N ILE A 245 -1.47 2.67 -11.27
CA ILE A 245 -2.40 2.06 -10.33
C ILE A 245 -1.57 1.27 -9.31
N ASP A 246 -2.04 1.10 -8.09
CA ASP A 246 -1.47 0.12 -7.18
C ASP A 246 -2.02 -1.29 -7.44
N LEU A 247 -1.33 -2.30 -6.91
CA LEU A 247 -1.71 -3.70 -7.05
C LEU A 247 -2.37 -4.19 -5.77
N SER A 248 -3.66 -3.94 -5.65
CA SER A 248 -4.51 -4.33 -4.52
C SER A 248 -5.36 -5.56 -4.83
N ASP A 249 -5.94 -5.67 -6.04
CA ASP A 249 -6.78 -6.79 -6.46
C ASP A 249 -5.96 -7.91 -7.15
N GLY A 250 -4.76 -7.60 -7.59
CA GLY A 250 -3.84 -8.48 -8.32
C GLY A 250 -3.63 -8.04 -9.76
N LEU A 251 -2.43 -8.34 -10.29
CA LEU A 251 -1.93 -7.84 -11.57
C LEU A 251 -2.93 -8.00 -12.72
N SER A 252 -3.64 -9.13 -12.81
CA SER A 252 -4.59 -9.36 -13.89
C SER A 252 -5.78 -8.41 -13.86
N SER A 253 -6.29 -8.08 -12.66
CA SER A 253 -7.41 -7.16 -12.49
C SER A 253 -6.96 -5.71 -12.67
N ASP A 254 -5.89 -5.32 -12.00
CA ASP A 254 -5.43 -3.93 -11.97
C ASP A 254 -4.86 -3.49 -13.33
N LEU A 255 -4.16 -4.38 -14.06
CA LEU A 255 -3.76 -4.10 -15.44
C LEU A 255 -4.97 -3.92 -16.36
N ASN A 256 -6.02 -4.74 -16.20
CA ASN A 256 -7.25 -4.57 -16.98
C ASN A 256 -7.96 -3.25 -16.64
N HIS A 257 -7.98 -2.83 -15.36
CA HIS A 257 -8.52 -1.53 -14.96
C HIS A 257 -7.76 -0.37 -15.61
N LEU A 258 -6.42 -0.40 -15.57
CA LEU A 258 -5.57 0.60 -16.20
C LEU A 258 -5.79 0.65 -17.72
N CYS A 259 -5.81 -0.53 -18.38
CA CYS A 259 -6.03 -0.63 -19.82
C CYS A 259 -7.42 -0.12 -20.22
N THR A 260 -8.46 -0.47 -19.47
CA THR A 260 -9.84 0.00 -19.71
C THR A 260 -9.92 1.51 -19.54
N ALA A 261 -9.37 2.07 -18.47
CA ALA A 261 -9.37 3.51 -18.22
C ALA A 261 -8.62 4.30 -19.31
N SER A 262 -7.54 3.73 -19.84
CA SER A 262 -6.74 4.35 -20.90
C SER A 262 -7.23 4.04 -22.34
N GLY A 263 -8.17 3.12 -22.50
CA GLY A 263 -8.66 2.70 -23.83
C GLY A 263 -7.61 1.96 -24.67
N VAL A 264 -6.78 1.11 -24.03
CA VAL A 264 -5.66 0.39 -24.65
C VAL A 264 -5.71 -1.11 -24.35
N GLY A 265 -4.84 -1.89 -25.00
CA GLY A 265 -4.52 -3.27 -24.66
C GLY A 265 -3.14 -3.38 -24.01
N ALA A 266 -2.75 -4.58 -23.64
CA ALA A 266 -1.43 -4.85 -23.06
C ALA A 266 -0.93 -6.25 -23.44
N LEU A 267 0.39 -6.39 -23.55
CA LEU A 267 1.07 -7.68 -23.62
C LEU A 267 2.14 -7.72 -22.54
N ILE A 268 1.99 -8.65 -21.59
CA ILE A 268 3.01 -8.93 -20.57
C ILE A 268 3.65 -10.28 -20.81
N ASP A 269 4.89 -10.47 -20.33
CA ASP A 269 5.63 -11.73 -20.42
C ASP A 269 5.73 -12.35 -19.03
N SER A 270 5.21 -13.57 -18.86
CA SER A 270 5.25 -14.31 -17.59
C SER A 270 6.67 -14.52 -17.05
N ALA A 271 7.66 -14.68 -17.95
CA ALA A 271 9.06 -14.84 -17.57
C ALA A 271 9.70 -13.56 -17.01
N LEU A 272 9.09 -12.39 -17.23
CA LEU A 272 9.55 -11.11 -16.72
C LEU A 272 8.92 -10.69 -15.41
N LEU A 273 7.90 -11.42 -14.92
CA LEU A 273 7.23 -11.09 -13.68
C LEU A 273 8.19 -11.25 -12.49
N PRO A 274 8.35 -10.22 -11.65
CA PRO A 274 9.25 -10.29 -10.49
C PRO A 274 8.60 -11.04 -9.33
N ILE A 275 8.52 -12.36 -9.43
CA ILE A 275 8.02 -13.22 -8.34
C ILE A 275 9.12 -13.35 -7.28
N ASP A 276 8.78 -13.19 -5.99
CA ASP A 276 9.73 -13.37 -4.90
C ASP A 276 10.24 -14.82 -4.87
N GLU A 277 11.56 -15.02 -4.82
CA GLU A 277 12.18 -16.35 -4.80
C GLU A 277 11.70 -17.19 -3.62
N ARG A 278 11.43 -16.57 -2.46
CA ARG A 278 10.89 -17.25 -1.27
C ARG A 278 9.47 -17.76 -1.52
N VAL A 279 8.66 -17.02 -2.30
CA VAL A 279 7.34 -17.50 -2.75
C VAL A 279 7.51 -18.74 -3.62
N THR A 280 8.43 -18.69 -4.59
CA THR A 280 8.70 -19.83 -5.49
C THR A 280 9.12 -21.07 -4.70
N GLU A 281 10.04 -20.93 -3.75
CA GLU A 281 10.54 -22.04 -2.94
C GLU A 281 9.47 -22.64 -2.01
N LEU A 282 8.78 -21.79 -1.23
CA LEU A 282 7.83 -22.25 -0.21
C LEU A 282 6.52 -22.72 -0.82
N CYS A 283 6.04 -22.08 -1.88
CA CYS A 283 4.80 -22.46 -2.53
C CYS A 283 4.94 -23.74 -3.34
N GLY A 284 6.08 -23.96 -4.01
CA GLY A 284 6.36 -25.19 -4.73
C GLY A 284 6.30 -26.44 -3.83
N ARG A 285 6.78 -26.34 -2.57
CA ARG A 285 6.69 -27.42 -1.57
C ARG A 285 5.27 -27.63 -1.02
N ARG A 286 4.35 -26.69 -1.23
CA ARG A 286 3.00 -26.65 -0.63
C ARG A 286 1.87 -26.70 -1.64
N ALA A 287 2.13 -27.10 -2.88
CA ALA A 287 1.17 -27.17 -3.97
C ALA A 287 0.40 -25.84 -4.18
N LEU A 288 1.12 -24.73 -4.14
CA LEU A 288 0.66 -23.41 -4.58
C LEU A 288 1.43 -23.03 -5.83
N ASP A 289 0.75 -22.39 -6.78
CA ASP A 289 1.35 -21.95 -8.04
C ASP A 289 1.81 -20.48 -7.89
N PRO A 290 3.12 -20.17 -7.85
CA PRO A 290 3.63 -18.82 -7.71
C PRO A 290 3.18 -17.87 -8.82
N LEU A 291 3.03 -18.37 -10.06
CA LEU A 291 2.58 -17.56 -11.18
C LEU A 291 1.11 -17.15 -11.00
N GLN A 292 0.24 -18.06 -10.57
CA GLN A 292 -1.16 -17.75 -10.30
C GLN A 292 -1.29 -16.76 -9.14
N LEU A 293 -0.46 -16.89 -8.09
CA LEU A 293 -0.43 -15.94 -6.98
C LEU A 293 0.02 -14.55 -7.45
N ALA A 294 1.02 -14.45 -8.30
CA ALA A 294 1.49 -13.17 -8.84
C ALA A 294 0.50 -12.52 -9.81
N LEU A 295 -0.24 -13.32 -10.59
CA LEU A 295 -1.20 -12.81 -11.57
C LEU A 295 -2.53 -12.40 -10.93
N HIS A 296 -3.04 -13.23 -10.01
CA HIS A 296 -4.42 -13.14 -9.52
C HIS A 296 -4.49 -12.94 -8.01
N GLY A 297 -3.36 -12.96 -7.32
CA GLY A 297 -3.31 -12.65 -5.90
C GLY A 297 -3.33 -11.14 -5.67
N GLY A 298 -4.13 -10.69 -4.73
CA GLY A 298 -4.18 -9.30 -4.30
C GLY A 298 -3.20 -8.99 -3.17
N GLU A 299 -3.25 -7.75 -2.71
CA GLU A 299 -2.58 -7.22 -1.54
C GLU A 299 -1.04 -7.20 -1.62
N ASP A 300 -0.48 -7.10 -2.83
CA ASP A 300 0.96 -6.86 -2.99
C ASP A 300 1.33 -5.39 -2.69
N PHE A 301 0.40 -4.44 -2.94
CA PHE A 301 0.57 -2.99 -2.75
C PHE A 301 1.85 -2.44 -3.39
N GLU A 302 2.20 -3.04 -4.53
CA GLU A 302 3.20 -2.53 -5.46
C GLU A 302 2.55 -1.56 -6.45
N LEU A 303 3.34 -0.75 -7.16
CA LEU A 303 2.83 0.12 -8.21
C LEU A 303 3.00 -0.55 -9.58
N LEU A 304 1.91 -0.56 -10.36
CA LEU A 304 1.90 -0.86 -11.77
C LEU A 304 1.80 0.46 -12.53
N PHE A 305 2.75 0.73 -13.41
CA PHE A 305 2.78 2.00 -14.14
C PHE A 305 3.33 1.84 -15.56
N THR A 306 2.99 2.81 -16.39
CA THR A 306 3.43 2.85 -17.80
C THR A 306 4.35 4.04 -18.04
N VAL A 307 5.32 3.87 -18.94
CA VAL A 307 6.35 4.88 -19.25
C VAL A 307 6.61 4.92 -20.74
N LYS A 308 6.69 6.10 -21.32
CA LYS A 308 7.09 6.28 -22.72
C LYS A 308 8.51 5.72 -22.93
N PRO A 309 8.78 5.03 -24.05
CA PRO A 309 10.13 4.50 -24.32
C PRO A 309 11.25 5.54 -24.20
N ALA A 310 10.99 6.79 -24.58
CA ALA A 310 11.94 7.87 -24.48
C ALA A 310 12.32 8.26 -23.04
N ASP A 311 11.42 8.03 -22.08
CA ASP A 311 11.60 8.39 -20.67
C ASP A 311 12.17 7.25 -19.83
N VAL A 312 12.19 6.01 -20.34
CA VAL A 312 12.73 4.83 -19.63
C VAL A 312 14.17 5.04 -19.12
N PRO A 313 15.08 5.66 -19.87
CA PRO A 313 16.44 5.92 -19.37
C PRO A 313 16.51 6.88 -18.17
N ARG A 314 15.45 7.65 -17.90
CA ARG A 314 15.34 8.58 -16.77
C ARG A 314 14.88 7.90 -15.47
N LEU A 315 14.32 6.69 -15.57
CA LEU A 315 13.86 5.94 -14.39
C LEU A 315 15.03 5.62 -13.46
N PRO A 316 14.92 5.94 -12.15
CA PRO A 316 15.90 5.49 -11.19
C PRO A 316 15.86 3.96 -11.07
N ARG A 317 16.99 3.34 -10.80
CA ARG A 317 17.07 1.88 -10.64
C ARG A 317 16.37 1.41 -9.35
N ARG A 318 16.39 2.23 -8.30
CA ARG A 318 15.79 1.96 -7.00
C ARG A 318 15.34 3.27 -6.33
N VAL A 319 14.23 3.20 -5.62
CA VAL A 319 13.77 4.24 -4.68
C VAL A 319 13.49 3.54 -3.35
N ASP A 320 14.00 4.06 -2.25
CA ASP A 320 13.90 3.47 -0.90
C ASP A 320 14.29 1.98 -0.85
N GLY A 321 15.31 1.60 -1.62
CA GLY A 321 15.78 0.23 -1.71
C GLY A 321 14.95 -0.70 -2.62
N VAL A 322 13.77 -0.26 -3.08
CA VAL A 322 12.86 -1.03 -3.94
C VAL A 322 13.22 -0.81 -5.42
N GLY A 323 13.41 -1.89 -6.16
CA GLY A 323 13.66 -1.86 -7.61
C GLY A 323 12.37 -1.88 -8.42
N ILE A 324 12.53 -1.79 -9.75
CA ILE A 324 11.42 -1.92 -10.71
C ILE A 324 11.77 -2.97 -11.77
N LYS A 325 10.73 -3.53 -12.38
CA LYS A 325 10.87 -4.49 -13.48
C LYS A 325 9.95 -4.11 -14.63
N CYS A 326 10.49 -4.03 -15.84
CA CYS A 326 9.68 -3.99 -17.06
C CYS A 326 9.10 -5.39 -17.29
N ILE A 327 7.78 -5.47 -17.42
CA ILE A 327 7.06 -6.75 -17.58
C ILE A 327 6.34 -6.89 -18.91
N GLY A 328 6.27 -5.82 -19.72
CA GLY A 328 5.55 -5.85 -20.98
C GLY A 328 5.40 -4.49 -21.65
N THR A 329 4.43 -4.39 -22.55
CA THR A 329 4.20 -3.22 -23.39
C THR A 329 2.70 -2.99 -23.59
N ILE A 330 2.29 -1.74 -23.60
CA ILE A 330 0.93 -1.31 -23.96
C ILE A 330 0.70 -1.53 -25.47
N GLN A 331 -0.42 -2.10 -25.80
CA GLN A 331 -0.86 -2.44 -27.15
C GLN A 331 -2.07 -1.58 -27.56
N SER A 332 -2.48 -1.70 -28.83
CA SER A 332 -3.75 -1.10 -29.25
C SER A 332 -4.94 -1.77 -28.56
N THR A 333 -6.05 -1.05 -28.41
CA THR A 333 -7.30 -1.56 -27.79
C THR A 333 -7.78 -2.87 -28.41
N SER A 334 -7.65 -3.03 -29.74
CA SER A 334 -8.09 -4.23 -30.46
C SER A 334 -7.36 -5.51 -30.06
N GLU A 335 -6.19 -5.39 -29.43
CA GLU A 335 -5.39 -6.52 -28.97
C GLU A 335 -5.87 -7.13 -27.64
N GLY A 336 -6.61 -6.35 -26.83
CA GLY A 336 -6.98 -6.72 -25.45
C GLY A 336 -5.78 -6.85 -24.52
N VAL A 337 -6.00 -7.44 -23.34
CA VAL A 337 -4.92 -7.71 -22.37
C VAL A 337 -4.49 -9.16 -22.50
N LYS A 338 -3.22 -9.38 -22.78
CA LYS A 338 -2.62 -10.70 -23.06
C LYS A 338 -1.39 -10.95 -22.21
N ILE A 339 -1.10 -12.23 -22.00
CA ILE A 339 0.15 -12.72 -21.41
C ILE A 339 0.81 -13.70 -22.34
N SER A 340 2.14 -13.66 -22.43
CA SER A 340 2.96 -14.63 -23.17
C SER A 340 3.77 -15.51 -22.22
N GLU A 341 4.02 -16.75 -22.65
CA GLU A 341 4.95 -17.70 -22.05
C GLU A 341 5.71 -18.40 -23.18
N GLY A 342 6.92 -17.97 -23.45
CA GLY A 342 7.67 -18.37 -24.62
C GLY A 342 6.90 -18.06 -25.90
N PRO A 343 6.61 -19.06 -26.78
CA PRO A 343 5.91 -18.83 -28.04
C PRO A 343 4.37 -18.75 -27.90
N ARG A 344 3.84 -19.04 -26.72
CA ARG A 344 2.39 -19.06 -26.47
C ARG A 344 1.92 -17.70 -25.98
N THR A 345 0.76 -17.26 -26.46
CA THR A 345 0.10 -16.03 -25.99
C THR A 345 -1.39 -16.32 -25.83
N TRP A 346 -1.97 -15.84 -24.73
CA TRP A 346 -3.41 -15.96 -24.47
C TRP A 346 -3.95 -14.73 -23.78
N GLU A 347 -5.26 -14.59 -23.75
CA GLU A 347 -5.95 -13.52 -23.07
C GLU A 347 -5.75 -13.62 -21.55
N LEU A 348 -5.33 -12.53 -20.91
CA LEU A 348 -5.23 -12.41 -19.46
C LEU A 348 -6.56 -11.85 -18.92
N LYS A 349 -7.42 -12.76 -18.46
CA LYS A 349 -8.70 -12.38 -17.87
C LYS A 349 -8.51 -11.91 -16.42
N PRO A 350 -9.28 -10.89 -15.96
CA PRO A 350 -9.33 -10.53 -14.57
C PRO A 350 -9.71 -11.72 -13.68
N GLY A 351 -8.84 -12.09 -12.76
CA GLY A 351 -9.02 -13.23 -11.84
C GLY A 351 -8.71 -12.87 -10.39
N GLY A 352 -8.56 -11.58 -10.11
CA GLY A 352 -8.24 -11.07 -8.76
C GLY A 352 -9.43 -11.04 -7.81
N TRP A 353 -9.25 -10.39 -6.68
CA TRP A 353 -10.26 -10.28 -5.63
C TRP A 353 -11.53 -9.57 -6.12
N LYS A 354 -12.68 -9.98 -5.57
CA LYS A 354 -13.99 -9.34 -5.80
C LYS A 354 -14.78 -9.38 -4.52
N HIS A 355 -15.32 -8.23 -4.12
CA HIS A 355 -16.19 -8.14 -2.93
C HIS A 355 -17.59 -8.74 -3.15
N PHE A 356 -18.08 -8.77 -4.41
CA PHE A 356 -19.42 -9.24 -4.78
C PHE A 356 -19.40 -10.10 -6.05
#